data_d278a04257ad2562d1c9331909c82f39
#
_entry.id   d278a04257ad2562d1c9331909c82f39
#
_cell.length_a   1.000
_cell.length_b   1.000
_cell.length_c   1.000
_cell.angle_alpha   90.00
_cell.angle_beta   90.00
_cell.angle_gamma   90.00
#
_symmetry.space_group_name_H-M   'P 1'
#
loop_
_entity.id
_entity.type
_entity.pdbx_description
1 polymer ?
#
loop_
_entity_poly.entity_id
_entity_poly.type
_entity_poly.pdbx_seq_one_letter_code
_entity_poly.pdbx_strand_id
1 'polypeptide(L)'
;MKIFTHQPPTKDLPPLKAKNVNGKRFYEHLETKDIYPSITSVLSIRDKKGLHEWRQKVGEDVANHVMIQAANRGTAVHNMVEDYLNNIDLDQVEKYQKQFIPRMMFNVLKKDCLLGINNIRLQEAQMYSSDYTVAGRCDCIADYDGVPSIIDFKTSTKEKNEDWIENYFIQGSAYAEMYKEHFDEEINQVVILVVTEEGTTQVFKKNKNDYLPKLKEAVEKFYEWVEKNEKN
;
A
#
# COMPACT_ATOMS: atom_id res chain seq x y z
N MET A 1 11.25 1.85 24.48
CA MET A 1 10.58 1.62 23.20
C MET A 1 9.13 2.04 23.35
N LYS A 2 8.49 2.70 22.34
CA LYS A 2 7.04 2.94 22.36
C LYS A 2 6.32 1.58 22.30
N ILE A 3 5.27 1.42 23.08
CA ILE A 3 4.34 0.27 23.00
C ILE A 3 3.09 0.75 22.27
N PHE A 4 2.74 0.05 21.20
CA PHE A 4 1.56 0.33 20.40
C PHE A 4 0.37 -0.42 20.95
N THR A 5 -0.77 0.27 21.04
CA THR A 5 -2.05 -0.34 21.41
C THR A 5 -2.71 -0.94 20.16
N HIS A 6 -3.25 -2.15 20.29
CA HIS A 6 -3.99 -2.83 19.24
C HIS A 6 -5.47 -2.87 19.61
N GLN A 7 -6.34 -2.52 18.66
CA GLN A 7 -7.79 -2.51 18.78
C GLN A 7 -8.43 -3.19 17.56
N PRO A 8 -8.17 -4.51 17.36
CA PRO A 8 -8.68 -5.21 16.19
C PRO A 8 -10.22 -5.18 16.17
N PRO A 9 -10.83 -5.11 14.98
CA PRO A 9 -12.27 -5.26 14.83
C PRO A 9 -12.75 -6.60 15.43
N THR A 10 -14.01 -6.63 15.87
CA THR A 10 -14.62 -7.83 16.43
C THR A 10 -15.07 -8.84 15.38
N LYS A 11 -15.19 -8.41 14.13
CA LYS A 11 -15.59 -9.24 12.99
C LYS A 11 -14.35 -9.62 12.17
N ASP A 12 -14.25 -10.87 11.81
CA ASP A 12 -13.18 -11.35 10.94
C ASP A 12 -13.38 -10.90 9.50
N LEU A 13 -12.25 -10.71 8.79
CA LEU A 13 -12.25 -10.49 7.36
C LEU A 13 -12.50 -11.80 6.60
N PRO A 14 -13.22 -11.74 5.47
CA PRO A 14 -13.44 -12.92 4.64
C PRO A 14 -12.12 -13.44 4.07
N PRO A 15 -11.99 -14.76 3.89
CA PRO A 15 -10.77 -15.35 3.38
C PRO A 15 -10.59 -15.05 1.89
N LEU A 16 -9.52 -14.35 1.55
CA LEU A 16 -9.12 -14.01 0.18
C LEU A 16 -7.85 -14.77 -0.21
N LYS A 17 -7.76 -15.19 -1.47
CA LYS A 17 -6.56 -15.81 -2.05
C LYS A 17 -6.03 -14.98 -3.21
N ALA A 18 -4.80 -14.46 -3.09
CA ALA A 18 -4.15 -13.75 -4.17
C ALA A 18 -3.74 -14.69 -5.31
N LYS A 19 -4.00 -14.28 -6.55
CA LYS A 19 -3.61 -14.94 -7.79
C LYS A 19 -2.98 -13.94 -8.75
N ASN A 20 -1.98 -14.36 -9.51
CA ASN A 20 -1.40 -13.54 -10.59
C ASN A 20 -1.83 -14.14 -11.94
N VAL A 21 -2.45 -13.33 -12.76
CA VAL A 21 -2.88 -13.68 -14.11
C VAL A 21 -2.35 -12.60 -15.07
N ASN A 22 -1.56 -12.99 -16.06
CA ASN A 22 -0.96 -12.08 -17.06
C ASN A 22 -0.28 -10.85 -16.45
N GLY A 23 0.48 -11.05 -15.36
CA GLY A 23 1.21 -9.99 -14.66
C GLY A 23 0.34 -9.04 -13.83
N LYS A 24 -0.94 -9.32 -13.68
CA LYS A 24 -1.89 -8.60 -12.83
C LYS A 24 -2.29 -9.45 -11.65
N ARG A 25 -2.39 -8.82 -10.47
CA ARG A 25 -2.85 -9.48 -9.24
C ARG A 25 -4.36 -9.40 -9.14
N PHE A 26 -4.97 -10.51 -8.78
CA PHE A 26 -6.38 -10.64 -8.43
C PHE A 26 -6.51 -11.31 -7.06
N TYR A 27 -7.67 -11.13 -6.44
CA TYR A 27 -8.04 -11.82 -5.21
C TYR A 27 -9.32 -12.62 -5.45
N GLU A 28 -9.30 -13.90 -5.10
CA GLU A 28 -10.47 -14.78 -5.11
C GLU A 28 -11.04 -14.85 -3.69
N HIS A 29 -12.32 -14.55 -3.53
CA HIS A 29 -13.06 -14.83 -2.31
C HIS A 29 -13.26 -16.35 -2.19
N LEU A 30 -12.77 -16.97 -1.12
CA LEU A 30 -12.71 -18.42 -1.05
C LEU A 30 -14.09 -19.11 -0.90
N GLU A 31 -15.09 -18.39 -0.39
CA GLU A 31 -16.46 -18.89 -0.20
C GLU A 31 -17.31 -18.64 -1.43
N THR A 32 -17.44 -17.38 -1.88
CA THR A 32 -18.31 -17.00 -3.00
C THR A 32 -17.71 -17.28 -4.36
N LYS A 33 -16.37 -17.44 -4.45
CA LYS A 33 -15.58 -17.59 -5.68
C LYS A 33 -15.53 -16.33 -6.56
N ASP A 34 -16.02 -15.21 -6.08
CA ASP A 34 -15.86 -13.94 -6.77
C ASP A 34 -14.39 -13.56 -6.90
N ILE A 35 -14.06 -12.91 -8.02
CA ILE A 35 -12.68 -12.52 -8.34
C ILE A 35 -12.63 -11.01 -8.51
N TYR A 36 -11.77 -10.36 -7.73
CA TYR A 36 -11.56 -8.92 -7.74
C TYR A 36 -10.13 -8.59 -8.18
N PRO A 37 -9.93 -7.65 -9.11
CA PRO A 37 -8.58 -7.14 -9.39
C PRO A 37 -8.02 -6.43 -8.16
N SER A 38 -6.70 -6.52 -7.94
CA SER A 38 -6.09 -5.69 -6.90
C SER A 38 -6.11 -4.22 -7.32
N ILE A 39 -6.32 -3.33 -6.35
CA ILE A 39 -6.26 -1.88 -6.62
C ILE A 39 -4.92 -1.48 -7.27
N THR A 40 -3.81 -2.12 -6.90
CA THR A 40 -2.52 -1.88 -7.54
C THR A 40 -2.47 -2.34 -9.00
N SER A 41 -3.19 -3.42 -9.36
CA SER A 41 -3.35 -3.84 -10.76
C SER A 41 -4.22 -2.85 -11.54
N VAL A 42 -5.32 -2.39 -10.94
CA VAL A 42 -6.19 -1.35 -11.51
C VAL A 42 -5.38 -0.08 -11.82
N LEU A 43 -4.66 0.43 -10.84
CA LEU A 43 -3.85 1.65 -11.01
C LEU A 43 -2.65 1.45 -11.94
N SER A 44 -2.24 0.20 -12.18
CA SER A 44 -1.10 -0.10 -13.04
C SER A 44 -1.30 0.19 -14.51
N ILE A 45 -2.56 0.33 -14.98
CA ILE A 45 -2.85 0.67 -16.37
C ILE A 45 -2.91 2.18 -16.63
N ARG A 46 -2.93 3.00 -15.57
CA ARG A 46 -2.86 4.46 -15.73
C ARG A 46 -1.53 4.84 -16.39
N ASP A 47 -1.54 5.95 -17.10
CA ASP A 47 -0.40 6.40 -17.90
C ASP A 47 0.93 6.34 -17.13
N LYS A 48 1.89 5.64 -17.73
CA LYS A 48 3.24 5.44 -17.22
C LYS A 48 4.29 6.00 -18.19
N LYS A 49 3.93 7.04 -18.95
CA LYS A 49 4.82 7.61 -19.96
C LYS A 49 6.23 7.88 -19.42
N GLY A 50 6.35 8.52 -18.27
CA GLY A 50 7.63 8.78 -17.64
C GLY A 50 8.43 7.52 -17.29
N LEU A 51 7.75 6.45 -16.85
CA LEU A 51 8.40 5.15 -16.56
C LEU A 51 8.90 4.49 -17.88
N HIS A 52 8.11 4.56 -18.93
CA HIS A 52 8.48 4.01 -20.24
C HIS A 52 9.68 4.74 -20.83
N GLU A 53 9.67 6.07 -20.84
CA GLU A 53 10.76 6.92 -21.29
C GLU A 53 12.06 6.64 -20.48
N TRP A 54 11.94 6.51 -19.17
CA TRP A 54 13.07 6.15 -18.32
C TRP A 54 13.63 4.75 -18.66
N ARG A 55 12.76 3.72 -18.83
CA ARG A 55 13.20 2.37 -19.25
C ARG A 55 13.94 2.39 -20.57
N GLN A 56 13.45 3.13 -21.57
CA GLN A 56 14.12 3.29 -22.85
C GLN A 56 15.49 3.94 -22.69
N LYS A 57 15.61 4.95 -21.81
CA LYS A 57 16.86 5.67 -21.58
C LYS A 57 17.93 4.83 -20.89
N VAL A 58 17.59 4.03 -19.89
CA VAL A 58 18.57 3.26 -19.10
C VAL A 58 18.79 1.84 -19.62
N GLY A 59 17.90 1.34 -20.48
CA GLY A 59 17.89 -0.04 -20.98
C GLY A 59 17.12 -1.00 -20.06
N GLU A 60 16.59 -2.07 -20.66
CA GLU A 60 15.70 -3.02 -19.98
C GLU A 60 16.36 -3.72 -18.79
N ASP A 61 17.62 -4.19 -18.96
CA ASP A 61 18.32 -4.94 -17.89
C ASP A 61 18.58 -4.06 -16.66
N VAL A 62 19.02 -2.81 -16.87
CA VAL A 62 19.23 -1.85 -15.79
C VAL A 62 17.90 -1.49 -15.11
N ALA A 63 16.87 -1.23 -15.91
CA ALA A 63 15.55 -0.91 -15.39
C ALA A 63 14.98 -2.06 -14.54
N ASN A 64 15.08 -3.30 -15.01
CA ASN A 64 14.64 -4.48 -14.28
C ASN A 64 15.41 -4.67 -12.98
N HIS A 65 16.74 -4.53 -13.03
CA HIS A 65 17.57 -4.59 -11.80
C HIS A 65 17.15 -3.55 -10.77
N VAL A 66 17.01 -2.29 -11.18
CA VAL A 66 16.58 -1.20 -10.28
C VAL A 66 15.19 -1.48 -9.69
N MET A 67 14.24 -1.97 -10.48
CA MET A 67 12.90 -2.31 -10.01
C MET A 67 12.91 -3.45 -9.00
N ILE A 68 13.72 -4.49 -9.21
CA ILE A 68 13.87 -5.62 -8.27
C ILE A 68 14.47 -5.13 -6.95
N GLN A 69 15.53 -4.32 -7.00
CA GLN A 69 16.14 -3.75 -5.80
C GLN A 69 15.15 -2.87 -5.02
N ALA A 70 14.38 -2.03 -5.72
CA ALA A 70 13.36 -1.21 -5.11
C ALA A 70 12.25 -2.04 -4.44
N ALA A 71 11.80 -3.12 -5.07
CA ALA A 71 10.79 -4.02 -4.53
C ALA A 71 11.31 -4.75 -3.28
N ASN A 72 12.53 -5.30 -3.32
CA ASN A 72 13.15 -5.99 -2.19
C ASN A 72 13.36 -5.04 -1.00
N ARG A 73 13.85 -3.83 -1.26
CA ARG A 73 14.00 -2.78 -0.25
C ARG A 73 12.64 -2.42 0.38
N GLY A 74 11.61 -2.20 -0.45
CA GLY A 74 10.27 -1.92 0.01
C GLY A 74 9.74 -3.01 0.93
N THR A 75 9.78 -4.27 0.49
CA THR A 75 9.35 -5.42 1.29
C THR A 75 10.09 -5.50 2.62
N ALA A 76 11.39 -5.27 2.62
CA ALA A 76 12.19 -5.33 3.85
C ALA A 76 11.79 -4.24 4.86
N VAL A 77 11.56 -3.00 4.40
CA VAL A 77 11.09 -1.90 5.26
C VAL A 77 9.68 -2.18 5.79
N HIS A 78 8.74 -2.64 4.95
CA HIS A 78 7.38 -2.99 5.37
C HIS A 78 7.40 -4.07 6.47
N ASN A 79 8.17 -5.15 6.30
CA ASN A 79 8.31 -6.19 7.32
C ASN A 79 8.86 -5.65 8.65
N MET A 80 9.84 -4.72 8.60
CA MET A 80 10.36 -4.07 9.82
C MET A 80 9.30 -3.18 10.48
N VAL A 81 8.51 -2.45 9.70
CA VAL A 81 7.43 -1.62 10.23
C VAL A 81 6.35 -2.48 10.86
N GLU A 82 5.90 -3.54 10.18
CA GLU A 82 4.90 -4.48 10.70
C GLU A 82 5.35 -5.09 12.03
N ASP A 83 6.56 -5.67 12.09
CA ASP A 83 7.11 -6.26 13.31
C ASP A 83 7.23 -5.21 14.43
N TYR A 84 7.69 -3.99 14.12
CA TYR A 84 7.80 -2.93 15.11
C TYR A 84 6.46 -2.47 15.66
N LEU A 85 5.44 -2.32 14.81
CA LEU A 85 4.08 -1.98 15.21
C LEU A 85 3.42 -3.12 16.01
N ASN A 86 3.85 -4.36 15.81
CA ASN A 86 3.48 -5.52 16.63
C ASN A 86 4.28 -5.61 17.95
N ASN A 87 5.01 -4.55 18.31
CA ASN A 87 5.83 -4.46 19.53
C ASN A 87 7.00 -5.47 19.58
N ILE A 88 7.46 -5.96 18.43
CA ILE A 88 8.63 -6.83 18.34
C ILE A 88 9.90 -5.97 18.44
N ASP A 89 10.83 -6.39 19.28
CA ASP A 89 12.15 -5.77 19.35
C ASP A 89 13.00 -6.21 18.13
N LEU A 90 13.15 -5.32 17.16
CA LEU A 90 13.88 -5.62 15.91
C LEU A 90 15.38 -5.85 16.14
N ASP A 91 15.94 -5.44 17.28
CA ASP A 91 17.33 -5.71 17.61
C ASP A 91 17.56 -7.20 17.96
N GLN A 92 16.50 -7.93 18.26
CA GLN A 92 16.50 -9.38 18.48
C GLN A 92 16.22 -10.19 17.20
N VAL A 93 15.91 -9.54 16.06
CA VAL A 93 15.55 -10.21 14.81
C VAL A 93 16.74 -10.27 13.87
N GLU A 94 17.43 -11.42 13.85
CA GLU A 94 18.70 -11.61 13.12
C GLU A 94 18.59 -11.24 11.62
N LYS A 95 17.49 -11.57 10.95
CA LYS A 95 17.30 -11.28 9.52
C LYS A 95 17.46 -9.80 9.18
N TYR A 96 17.17 -8.89 10.12
CA TYR A 96 17.25 -7.43 9.89
C TYR A 96 18.64 -6.85 10.10
N GLN A 97 19.52 -7.56 10.83
CA GLN A 97 20.89 -7.10 11.11
C GLN A 97 21.75 -7.00 9.85
N LYS A 98 21.43 -7.81 8.83
CA LYS A 98 22.17 -7.89 7.56
C LYS A 98 21.63 -6.94 6.48
N GLN A 99 20.55 -6.20 6.74
CA GLN A 99 19.83 -5.36 5.76
C GLN A 99 20.13 -3.88 5.99
N PHE A 100 21.34 -3.44 5.67
CA PHE A 100 21.84 -2.10 6.03
C PHE A 100 20.91 -0.96 5.54
N ILE A 101 20.63 -0.85 4.23
CA ILE A 101 19.81 0.24 3.68
C ILE A 101 18.36 0.18 4.17
N PRO A 102 17.64 -0.96 4.11
CA PRO A 102 16.29 -1.04 4.69
C PRO A 102 16.27 -0.70 6.18
N ARG A 103 17.28 -1.12 6.94
CA ARG A 103 17.38 -0.83 8.39
C ARG A 103 17.58 0.66 8.65
N MET A 104 18.45 1.32 7.89
CA MET A 104 18.66 2.76 7.97
C MET A 104 17.34 3.51 7.67
N MET A 105 16.65 3.15 6.57
CA MET A 105 15.37 3.76 6.20
C MET A 105 14.30 3.53 7.27
N PHE A 106 14.18 2.31 7.79
CA PHE A 106 13.28 2.01 8.90
C PHE A 106 13.57 2.88 10.13
N ASN A 107 14.83 3.04 10.52
CA ASN A 107 15.21 3.85 11.68
C ASN A 107 14.82 5.33 11.53
N VAL A 108 14.96 5.89 10.33
CA VAL A 108 14.51 7.24 10.00
C VAL A 108 12.98 7.32 10.09
N LEU A 109 12.27 6.40 9.44
CA LEU A 109 10.80 6.35 9.47
C LEU A 109 10.27 6.18 10.90
N LYS A 110 10.89 5.30 11.70
CA LYS A 110 10.57 5.07 13.11
C LYS A 110 10.65 6.35 13.92
N LYS A 111 11.74 7.09 13.76
CA LYS A 111 12.00 8.32 14.50
C LYS A 111 11.02 9.43 14.14
N ASP A 112 10.75 9.62 12.84
CA ASP A 112 10.09 10.81 12.33
C ASP A 112 8.57 10.62 12.14
N CYS A 113 8.11 9.39 11.87
CA CYS A 113 6.72 9.15 11.46
C CYS A 113 5.96 8.13 12.32
N LEU A 114 6.59 7.01 12.73
CA LEU A 114 5.84 5.91 13.36
C LEU A 114 5.36 6.24 14.77
N LEU A 115 5.90 7.26 15.41
CA LEU A 115 5.46 7.68 16.75
C LEU A 115 4.04 8.28 16.75
N GLY A 116 3.54 8.74 15.60
CA GLY A 116 2.16 9.21 15.43
C GLY A 116 1.12 8.08 15.39
N ILE A 117 1.55 6.83 15.14
CA ILE A 117 0.64 5.67 15.01
C ILE A 117 0.26 5.13 16.39
N ASN A 118 -1.02 4.83 16.59
CA ASN A 118 -1.53 4.08 17.76
C ASN A 118 -2.90 3.45 17.44
N ASN A 119 -3.49 2.71 18.40
CA ASN A 119 -4.81 2.10 18.25
C ASN A 119 -4.93 1.31 16.93
N ILE A 120 -3.98 0.41 16.71
CA ILE A 120 -3.87 -0.34 15.45
C ILE A 120 -5.05 -1.30 15.34
N ARG A 121 -5.83 -1.16 14.27
CA ARG A 121 -6.97 -2.00 13.95
C ARG A 121 -6.56 -3.22 13.14
N LEU A 122 -5.84 -2.99 12.05
CA LEU A 122 -5.40 -4.03 11.12
C LEU A 122 -4.01 -3.71 10.57
N GLN A 123 -3.24 -4.75 10.26
CA GLN A 123 -1.98 -4.68 9.52
C GLN A 123 -1.97 -5.74 8.44
N GLU A 124 -1.38 -5.45 7.26
CA GLU A 124 -1.23 -6.35 6.11
C GLU A 124 -2.54 -7.07 5.74
N ALA A 125 -3.68 -6.37 5.95
CA ALA A 125 -5.01 -6.92 5.87
C ALA A 125 -5.52 -6.99 4.42
N GLN A 126 -5.93 -8.18 4.00
CA GLN A 126 -6.57 -8.38 2.70
C GLN A 126 -8.06 -8.07 2.82
N MET A 127 -8.53 -7.12 2.00
CA MET A 127 -9.93 -6.68 1.95
C MET A 127 -10.40 -6.56 0.51
N TYR A 128 -11.71 -6.52 0.32
CA TYR A 128 -12.33 -6.20 -0.96
C TYR A 128 -13.49 -5.21 -0.79
N SER A 129 -13.86 -4.58 -1.89
CA SER A 129 -15.06 -3.77 -2.01
C SER A 129 -15.93 -4.39 -3.10
N SER A 130 -17.17 -4.71 -2.74
CA SER A 130 -18.20 -5.13 -3.69
C SER A 130 -18.69 -3.94 -4.53
N ASP A 131 -18.78 -2.77 -3.91
CA ASP A 131 -19.29 -1.55 -4.55
C ASP A 131 -18.33 -1.05 -5.65
N TYR A 132 -17.03 -1.09 -5.37
CA TYR A 132 -16.00 -0.72 -6.36
C TYR A 132 -15.44 -1.91 -7.14
N THR A 133 -15.85 -3.15 -6.82
CA THR A 133 -15.36 -4.37 -7.48
C THR A 133 -13.84 -4.49 -7.54
N VAL A 134 -13.16 -4.17 -6.44
CA VAL A 134 -11.71 -4.24 -6.28
C VAL A 134 -11.32 -4.88 -4.95
N ALA A 135 -10.09 -5.37 -4.86
CA ALA A 135 -9.53 -5.88 -3.61
C ALA A 135 -8.11 -5.37 -3.41
N GLY A 136 -7.54 -5.62 -2.24
CA GLY A 136 -6.16 -5.29 -1.98
C GLY A 136 -5.68 -5.72 -0.61
N ARG A 137 -4.42 -5.42 -0.32
CA ARG A 137 -3.80 -5.61 0.99
C ARG A 137 -3.36 -4.24 1.50
N CYS A 138 -3.99 -3.81 2.58
CA CYS A 138 -3.70 -2.54 3.24
C CYS A 138 -2.55 -2.73 4.23
N ASP A 139 -1.57 -1.84 4.22
CA ASP A 139 -0.40 -1.93 5.09
C ASP A 139 -0.78 -1.77 6.57
N CYS A 140 -1.53 -0.70 6.90
CA CYS A 140 -1.93 -0.43 8.29
C CYS A 140 -3.22 0.39 8.35
N ILE A 141 -4.10 0.03 9.27
CA ILE A 141 -5.29 0.80 9.66
C ILE A 141 -5.18 1.10 11.15
N ALA A 142 -5.00 2.37 11.50
CA ALA A 142 -4.70 2.80 12.86
C ALA A 142 -5.07 4.27 13.05
N ASP A 143 -4.98 4.79 14.26
CA ASP A 143 -4.97 6.23 14.46
C ASP A 143 -3.60 6.78 14.09
N TYR A 144 -3.57 7.86 13.30
CA TYR A 144 -2.39 8.67 13.05
C TYR A 144 -2.59 10.08 13.63
N ASP A 145 -1.74 10.45 14.60
CA ASP A 145 -1.91 11.67 15.41
C ASP A 145 -3.32 11.78 16.02
N GLY A 146 -3.87 10.64 16.49
CA GLY A 146 -5.18 10.55 17.12
C GLY A 146 -6.38 10.54 16.16
N VAL A 147 -6.14 10.48 14.84
CA VAL A 147 -7.21 10.44 13.82
C VAL A 147 -7.23 9.06 13.16
N PRO A 148 -8.38 8.35 13.10
CA PRO A 148 -8.52 7.09 12.37
C PRO A 148 -8.10 7.24 10.91
N SER A 149 -7.18 6.39 10.45
CA SER A 149 -6.47 6.56 9.18
C SER A 149 -6.18 5.25 8.47
N ILE A 150 -6.22 5.30 7.15
CA ILE A 150 -5.55 4.34 6.28
C ILE A 150 -4.11 4.81 6.11
N ILE A 151 -3.14 3.99 6.50
CA ILE A 151 -1.72 4.33 6.47
C ILE A 151 -1.00 3.41 5.49
N ASP A 152 -0.24 3.99 4.58
CA ASP A 152 0.51 3.28 3.56
C ASP A 152 1.98 3.73 3.61
N PHE A 153 2.89 2.75 3.66
CA PHE A 153 4.33 2.98 3.77
C PHE A 153 4.99 2.89 2.39
N LYS A 154 5.80 3.88 2.04
CA LYS A 154 6.49 3.91 0.75
C LYS A 154 7.98 4.15 0.92
N THR A 155 8.78 3.39 0.17
CA THR A 155 10.21 3.64 0.04
C THR A 155 10.52 4.29 -1.29
N SER A 156 11.48 5.21 -1.30
CA SER A 156 11.90 5.90 -2.51
C SER A 156 13.42 6.12 -2.49
N THR A 157 14.02 6.38 -3.65
CA THR A 157 15.40 6.85 -3.71
C THR A 157 15.50 8.32 -3.30
N LYS A 158 14.50 9.14 -3.68
CA LYS A 158 14.44 10.59 -3.44
C LYS A 158 13.04 11.00 -3.01
N GLU A 159 12.91 12.20 -2.52
CA GLU A 159 11.63 12.82 -2.20
C GLU A 159 10.67 12.80 -3.39
N LYS A 160 9.39 12.69 -3.09
CA LYS A 160 8.30 12.66 -4.07
C LYS A 160 7.65 14.02 -4.19
N ASN A 161 7.36 14.43 -5.41
CA ASN A 161 6.39 15.49 -5.66
C ASN A 161 4.99 14.92 -5.43
N GLU A 162 4.16 15.65 -4.69
CA GLU A 162 2.80 15.24 -4.35
C GLU A 162 1.95 14.97 -5.59
N ASP A 163 2.10 15.75 -6.65
CA ASP A 163 1.36 15.59 -7.91
C ASP A 163 1.64 14.23 -8.59
N TRP A 164 2.79 13.61 -8.31
CA TRP A 164 3.20 12.34 -8.93
C TRP A 164 2.77 11.11 -8.15
N ILE A 165 2.21 11.29 -6.94
CA ILE A 165 1.82 10.21 -6.06
C ILE A 165 0.30 10.09 -5.88
N GLU A 166 -0.49 10.69 -6.76
CA GLU A 166 -1.95 10.62 -6.73
C GLU A 166 -2.46 9.18 -6.62
N ASN A 167 -1.80 8.23 -7.29
CA ASN A 167 -2.16 6.81 -7.22
C ASN A 167 -2.08 6.24 -5.79
N TYR A 168 -1.22 6.77 -4.93
CA TYR A 168 -1.16 6.32 -3.53
C TYR A 168 -2.41 6.77 -2.75
N PHE A 169 -2.90 7.98 -3.03
CA PHE A 169 -4.13 8.47 -2.40
C PHE A 169 -5.36 7.74 -2.90
N ILE A 170 -5.45 7.41 -4.20
CA ILE A 170 -6.52 6.58 -4.76
C ILE A 170 -6.48 5.18 -4.14
N GLN A 171 -5.30 4.59 -3.99
CA GLN A 171 -5.10 3.29 -3.34
C GLN A 171 -5.59 3.31 -1.88
N GLY A 172 -5.19 4.32 -1.11
CA GLY A 172 -5.62 4.47 0.29
C GLY A 172 -7.12 4.72 0.41
N SER A 173 -7.72 5.48 -0.53
CA SER A 173 -9.16 5.71 -0.57
C SER A 173 -9.94 4.43 -0.85
N ALA A 174 -9.43 3.56 -1.73
CA ALA A 174 -10.01 2.24 -1.96
C ALA A 174 -9.99 1.37 -0.68
N TYR A 175 -8.89 1.39 0.07
CA TYR A 175 -8.81 0.66 1.33
C TYR A 175 -9.77 1.21 2.40
N ALA A 176 -10.01 2.51 2.42
CA ALA A 176 -10.98 3.12 3.32
C ALA A 176 -12.41 2.67 3.01
N GLU A 177 -12.78 2.56 1.73
CA GLU A 177 -14.09 2.05 1.32
C GLU A 177 -14.21 0.54 1.62
N MET A 178 -13.18 -0.26 1.34
CA MET A 178 -13.16 -1.67 1.71
C MET A 178 -13.36 -1.85 3.22
N TYR A 179 -12.66 -1.07 4.05
CA TYR A 179 -12.80 -1.13 5.49
C TYR A 179 -14.21 -0.77 5.97
N LYS A 180 -14.79 0.29 5.39
CA LYS A 180 -16.17 0.71 5.66
C LYS A 180 -17.18 -0.40 5.33
N GLU A 181 -17.06 -1.06 4.17
CA GLU A 181 -17.96 -2.15 3.78
C GLU A 181 -17.90 -3.35 4.73
N HIS A 182 -16.71 -3.67 5.28
CA HIS A 182 -16.55 -4.82 6.16
C HIS A 182 -16.95 -4.53 7.62
N PHE A 183 -16.71 -3.31 8.12
CA PHE A 183 -16.80 -3.01 9.55
C PHE A 183 -17.82 -1.92 9.91
N ASP A 184 -18.46 -1.29 8.92
CA ASP A 184 -19.42 -0.18 9.10
C ASP A 184 -18.79 1.01 9.89
N GLU A 185 -17.47 1.16 9.79
CA GLU A 185 -16.71 2.26 10.39
C GLU A 185 -16.10 3.12 9.28
N GLU A 186 -16.36 4.43 9.30
CA GLU A 186 -15.87 5.34 8.27
C GLU A 186 -14.52 5.93 8.65
N ILE A 187 -13.53 5.71 7.79
CA ILE A 187 -12.21 6.33 7.89
C ILE A 187 -12.05 7.30 6.72
N ASN A 188 -11.85 8.58 7.05
CA ASN A 188 -11.73 9.64 6.04
C ASN A 188 -10.28 10.03 5.73
N GLN A 189 -9.35 9.80 6.67
CA GLN A 189 -7.96 10.19 6.50
C GLN A 189 -7.14 9.09 5.83
N VAL A 190 -6.46 9.45 4.75
CA VAL A 190 -5.40 8.65 4.10
C VAL A 190 -4.06 9.29 4.40
N VAL A 191 -3.12 8.51 4.92
CA VAL A 191 -1.77 8.94 5.27
C VAL A 191 -0.76 8.14 4.47
N ILE A 192 0.06 8.83 3.70
CA ILE A 192 1.19 8.22 2.99
C ILE A 192 2.48 8.63 3.67
N LEU A 193 3.22 7.65 4.18
CA LEU A 193 4.51 7.85 4.84
C LEU A 193 5.62 7.41 3.89
N VAL A 194 6.38 8.36 3.38
CA VAL A 194 7.50 8.09 2.46
C VAL A 194 8.81 8.22 3.22
N VAL A 195 9.70 7.25 3.03
CA VAL A 195 11.09 7.34 3.47
C VAL A 195 12.03 7.15 2.28
N THR A 196 13.10 7.95 2.23
CA THR A 196 14.06 7.93 1.13
C THR A 196 15.38 7.29 1.51
N GLU A 197 16.15 6.83 0.51
CA GLU A 197 17.55 6.38 0.70
C GLU A 197 18.47 7.53 1.13
N GLU A 198 18.08 8.78 0.89
CA GLU A 198 18.81 9.97 1.33
C GLU A 198 18.60 10.28 2.84
N GLY A 199 17.74 9.49 3.51
CA GLY A 199 17.47 9.63 4.95
C GLY A 199 16.47 10.75 5.27
N THR A 200 15.57 11.10 4.34
CA THR A 200 14.48 12.04 4.55
C THR A 200 13.13 11.33 4.65
N THR A 201 12.15 11.97 5.27
CA THR A 201 10.78 11.49 5.34
C THR A 201 9.79 12.53 4.82
N GLN A 202 8.68 12.07 4.27
CA GLN A 202 7.56 12.91 3.88
C GLN A 202 6.26 12.30 4.41
N VAL A 203 5.38 13.14 4.93
CA VAL A 203 4.06 12.75 5.44
C VAL A 203 3.01 13.49 4.64
N PHE A 204 2.19 12.73 3.90
CA PHE A 204 1.07 13.29 3.16
C PHE A 204 -0.24 12.83 3.80
N LYS A 205 -1.11 13.78 4.13
CA LYS A 205 -2.44 13.52 4.70
C LYS A 205 -3.50 14.06 3.75
N LYS A 206 -4.46 13.22 3.36
CA LYS A 206 -5.53 13.58 2.42
C LYS A 206 -6.87 13.04 2.91
N ASN A 207 -7.95 13.66 2.44
CA ASN A 207 -9.29 13.12 2.62
C ASN A 207 -9.60 12.14 1.48
N LYS A 208 -10.08 10.95 1.82
CA LYS A 208 -10.44 9.93 0.82
C LYS A 208 -11.45 10.43 -0.21
N ASN A 209 -12.39 11.28 0.22
CA ASN A 209 -13.47 11.76 -0.64
C ASN A 209 -12.96 12.58 -1.85
N ASP A 210 -11.77 13.18 -1.75
CA ASP A 210 -11.15 13.91 -2.86
C ASP A 210 -10.72 12.96 -3.99
N TYR A 211 -10.59 11.65 -3.70
CA TYR A 211 -10.06 10.65 -4.62
C TYR A 211 -11.07 9.58 -5.04
N LEU A 212 -12.25 9.49 -4.40
CA LEU A 212 -13.28 8.50 -4.77
C LEU A 212 -13.77 8.63 -6.23
N PRO A 213 -13.97 9.84 -6.81
CA PRO A 213 -14.30 9.94 -8.23
C PRO A 213 -13.21 9.37 -9.14
N LYS A 214 -11.93 9.58 -8.78
CA LYS A 214 -10.77 9.05 -9.52
C LYS A 214 -10.60 7.54 -9.35
N LEU A 215 -10.97 7.00 -8.19
CA LEU A 215 -11.05 5.56 -7.96
C LEU A 215 -12.05 4.92 -8.91
N LYS A 216 -13.27 5.47 -8.97
CA LYS A 216 -14.33 4.98 -9.84
C LYS A 216 -13.89 4.99 -11.31
N GLU A 217 -13.35 6.11 -11.78
CA GLU A 217 -12.81 6.25 -13.13
C GLU A 217 -11.70 5.22 -13.43
N ALA A 218 -10.78 5.00 -12.47
CA ALA A 218 -9.69 4.04 -12.66
C ALA A 218 -10.20 2.61 -12.79
N VAL A 219 -11.21 2.24 -12.01
CA VAL A 219 -11.84 0.92 -12.06
C VAL A 219 -12.57 0.71 -13.38
N GLU A 220 -13.39 1.67 -13.81
CA GLU A 220 -14.11 1.62 -15.09
C GLU A 220 -13.11 1.42 -16.26
N LYS A 221 -12.05 2.22 -16.31
CA LYS A 221 -10.99 2.09 -17.33
C LYS A 221 -10.28 0.74 -17.29
N PHE A 222 -10.10 0.16 -16.09
CA PHE A 222 -9.47 -1.14 -15.96
C PHE A 222 -10.35 -2.25 -16.57
N TYR A 223 -11.65 -2.24 -16.31
CA TYR A 223 -12.56 -3.23 -16.88
C TYR A 223 -12.69 -3.08 -18.40
N GLU A 224 -12.75 -1.85 -18.92
CA GLU A 224 -12.69 -1.61 -20.36
C GLU A 224 -11.38 -2.14 -21.00
N TRP A 225 -10.27 -1.99 -20.28
CA TRP A 225 -8.98 -2.51 -20.71
C TRP A 225 -8.96 -4.05 -20.73
N VAL A 226 -9.54 -4.70 -19.72
CA VAL A 226 -9.68 -6.18 -19.68
C VAL A 226 -10.48 -6.67 -20.86
N GLU A 227 -11.68 -6.12 -21.08
CA GLU A 227 -12.54 -6.51 -22.20
C GLU A 227 -11.87 -6.39 -23.59
N LYS A 228 -11.05 -5.36 -23.77
CA LYS A 228 -10.31 -5.15 -25.04
C LYS A 228 -9.17 -6.17 -25.22
N ASN A 229 -8.57 -6.63 -24.13
CA ASN A 229 -7.41 -7.54 -24.18
C ASN A 229 -7.80 -9.03 -24.09
N GLU A 230 -9.01 -9.37 -23.65
CA GLU A 230 -9.54 -10.75 -23.69
C GLU A 230 -10.07 -11.14 -25.08
N LYS A 231 -10.33 -10.13 -25.96
CA LYS A 231 -10.83 -10.34 -27.32
C LYS A 231 -9.71 -10.49 -28.37
N ASN A 232 -8.45 -10.38 -27.96
CA ASN A 232 -7.25 -10.57 -28.77
C ASN A 232 -6.45 -11.77 -28.28
#